data_09fd2b80a20acdc81d7e36cbc2086efa
#
_entry.id   09fd2b80a20acdc81d7e36cbc2086efa
#
_cell.length_a   1.000
_cell.length_b   1.000
_cell.length_c   1.000
_cell.angle_alpha   90.00
_cell.angle_beta   90.00
_cell.angle_gamma   90.00
#
_symmetry.space_group_name_H-M   'P 1'
#
loop_
_entity.id
_entity.type
_entity.pdbx_description
1 polymer ?
#
loop_
_entity_poly.entity_id
_entity_poly.type
_entity_poly.pdbx_seq_one_letter_code
_entity_poly.pdbx_strand_id
1 'polypeptide(L)'
;SDLVKQAREGKFVDLIWTINGCSGNEFLRSEVFELPFVHTNDPVATNLAMREMFESDLKEDYQGLEVMFLHVHQGQAIQSKGYAVRKPTDLLGKKARVPS
;
A
#
# COMPACT_ATOMS: atom_id res chain seq x y z
N SER A 1 9.80 -3.19 -4.87
CA SER A 1 9.66 -4.01 -6.08
C SER A 1 9.92 -3.16 -7.33
N ASP A 2 10.57 -3.71 -8.35
CA ASP A 2 10.92 -2.96 -9.58
C ASP A 2 9.74 -2.77 -10.53
N LEU A 3 8.52 -3.18 -10.14
CA LEU A 3 7.33 -3.13 -11.02
C LEU A 3 6.98 -1.70 -11.46
N VAL A 4 7.02 -0.75 -10.54
CA VAL A 4 6.71 0.67 -10.85
C VAL A 4 7.71 1.23 -11.86
N LYS A 5 8.99 0.94 -11.67
CA LYS A 5 10.05 1.34 -12.60
C LYS A 5 9.85 0.71 -13.98
N GLN A 6 9.54 -0.58 -14.02
CA GLN A 6 9.27 -1.29 -15.28
C GLN A 6 8.05 -0.72 -16.02
N ALA A 7 6.99 -0.35 -15.28
CA ALA A 7 5.81 0.29 -15.86
C ALA A 7 6.15 1.67 -16.45
N ARG A 8 6.92 2.48 -15.72
CA ARG A 8 7.37 3.79 -16.24
C ARG A 8 8.26 3.69 -17.46
N GLU A 9 9.09 2.66 -17.53
CA GLU A 9 9.94 2.41 -18.69
C GLU A 9 9.16 1.91 -19.91
N GLY A 10 7.98 1.33 -19.72
CA GLY A 10 7.09 0.86 -20.79
C GLY A 10 7.67 -0.25 -21.68
N LYS A 11 8.65 -1.01 -21.18
CA LYS A 11 9.35 -2.01 -21.99
C LYS A 11 8.83 -3.44 -21.84
N PHE A 12 8.40 -3.79 -20.62
CA PHE A 12 8.09 -5.17 -20.27
C PHE A 12 6.67 -5.35 -19.72
N VAL A 13 6.09 -4.30 -19.16
CA VAL A 13 4.75 -4.31 -18.58
C VAL A 13 4.01 -3.04 -18.94
N ASP A 14 2.74 -3.19 -19.32
CA ASP A 14 1.84 -2.08 -19.65
C ASP A 14 0.90 -1.73 -18.50
N LEU A 15 0.61 -2.70 -17.63
CA LEU A 15 -0.30 -2.57 -16.50
C LEU A 15 0.28 -3.24 -15.28
N ILE A 16 0.25 -2.55 -14.14
CA ILE A 16 0.67 -3.09 -12.85
C ILE A 16 -0.39 -2.84 -11.80
N TRP A 17 -0.40 -3.71 -10.79
CA TRP A 17 -1.11 -3.51 -9.55
C TRP A 17 -0.13 -3.70 -8.40
N THR A 18 0.00 -2.69 -7.54
CA THR A 18 0.97 -2.70 -6.44
C THR A 18 0.40 -2.04 -5.20
N ILE A 19 1.01 -2.33 -4.06
CA ILE A 19 0.77 -1.64 -2.79
C ILE A 19 1.76 -0.48 -2.73
N ASN A 20 1.28 0.75 -2.54
CA ASN A 20 2.09 1.95 -2.61
C ASN A 20 3.24 1.92 -1.60
N GLY A 21 2.98 1.62 -0.34
CA GLY A 21 4.00 1.54 0.71
C GLY A 21 5.03 0.41 0.53
N CYS A 22 4.80 -0.54 -0.39
CA CYS A 22 5.77 -1.58 -0.74
C CYS A 22 6.64 -1.21 -1.95
N SER A 23 6.50 0.00 -2.49
CA SER A 23 7.15 0.42 -3.74
C SER A 23 8.38 1.31 -3.52
N GLY A 24 8.94 1.33 -2.31
CA GLY A 24 10.24 1.95 -2.04
C GLY A 24 10.28 3.46 -2.24
N ASN A 25 9.45 4.20 -1.54
CA ASN A 25 9.38 5.67 -1.57
C ASN A 25 8.92 6.27 -2.92
N GLU A 26 8.34 5.48 -3.80
CA GLU A 26 7.83 5.96 -5.09
C GLU A 26 6.55 6.80 -4.96
N PHE A 27 5.77 6.57 -3.89
CA PHE A 27 4.45 7.17 -3.67
C PHE A 27 4.33 7.82 -2.29
N LEU A 28 5.28 8.70 -1.94
CA LEU A 28 5.44 9.26 -0.60
C LEU A 28 4.18 9.94 -0.04
N ARG A 29 3.43 10.65 -0.86
CA ARG A 29 2.20 11.32 -0.44
C ARG A 29 1.07 10.32 -0.23
N SER A 30 0.96 9.35 -1.13
CA SER A 30 -0.08 8.32 -1.07
C SER A 30 0.14 7.35 0.09
N GLU A 31 1.37 7.13 0.53
CA GLU A 31 1.71 6.28 1.67
C GLU A 31 1.11 6.78 2.99
N VAL A 32 0.74 8.05 3.09
CA VAL A 32 0.05 8.60 4.27
C VAL A 32 -1.23 7.82 4.58
N PHE A 33 -1.94 7.33 3.58
CA PHE A 33 -3.16 6.54 3.77
C PHE A 33 -2.91 5.14 4.33
N GLU A 34 -1.66 4.68 4.32
CA GLU A 34 -1.26 3.37 4.86
C GLU A 34 -0.70 3.48 6.29
N LEU A 35 -0.54 4.70 6.81
CA LEU A 35 -0.03 4.92 8.17
C LEU A 35 -1.06 4.45 9.22
N PRO A 36 -0.57 3.87 10.33
CA PRO A 36 -1.44 3.51 11.45
C PRO A 36 -2.25 4.72 11.93
N PHE A 37 -3.54 4.48 12.22
CA PHE A 37 -4.47 5.48 12.78
C PHE A 37 -4.88 6.63 11.84
N VAL A 38 -4.38 6.69 10.61
CA VAL A 38 -4.81 7.68 9.62
C VAL A 38 -6.21 7.37 9.08
N HIS A 39 -6.50 6.10 8.82
CA HIS A 39 -7.83 5.68 8.41
C HIS A 39 -8.63 5.09 9.59
N THR A 40 -9.94 5.20 9.52
CA THR A 40 -10.88 4.81 10.60
C THR A 40 -11.37 3.37 10.49
N ASN A 41 -10.63 2.46 9.88
CA ASN A 41 -11.07 1.10 9.51
C ASN A 41 -12.33 1.06 8.60
N ASP A 42 -12.68 2.19 8.00
CA ASP A 42 -13.68 2.29 6.97
C ASP A 42 -12.99 2.46 5.60
N PRO A 43 -12.82 1.38 4.85
CA PRO A 43 -12.12 1.45 3.56
C PRO A 43 -12.90 2.27 2.53
N VAL A 44 -14.22 2.35 2.63
CA VAL A 44 -15.04 3.13 1.70
C VAL A 44 -14.77 4.62 1.91
N ALA A 45 -14.87 5.11 3.15
CA ALA A 45 -14.60 6.51 3.47
C ALA A 45 -13.16 6.90 3.12
N THR A 46 -12.18 6.04 3.41
CA THR A 46 -10.77 6.28 3.09
C THR A 46 -10.53 6.33 1.59
N ASN A 47 -11.14 5.44 0.82
CA ASN A 47 -11.02 5.43 -0.64
C ASN A 47 -11.66 6.67 -1.28
N LEU A 48 -12.78 7.16 -0.75
CA LEU A 48 -13.40 8.39 -1.20
C LEU A 48 -12.49 9.60 -0.91
N ALA A 49 -11.91 9.68 0.28
CA ALA A 49 -10.96 10.73 0.63
C ALA A 49 -9.71 10.71 -0.28
N MET A 50 -9.16 9.52 -0.53
CA MET A 50 -8.02 9.36 -1.45
C MET A 50 -8.36 9.83 -2.87
N ARG A 51 -9.56 9.52 -3.35
CA ARG A 51 -10.05 9.97 -4.65
C ARG A 51 -10.16 11.49 -4.71
N GLU A 52 -10.72 12.13 -3.68
CA GLU A 52 -10.84 13.58 -3.61
C GLU A 52 -9.47 14.28 -3.59
N MET A 53 -8.50 13.71 -2.85
CA MET A 53 -7.16 14.24 -2.74
C MET A 53 -6.26 13.95 -3.95
N PHE A 54 -6.69 13.07 -4.86
CA PHE A 54 -5.84 12.64 -5.96
C PHE A 54 -5.38 13.80 -6.83
N GLU A 55 -6.31 14.63 -7.30
CA GLU A 55 -6.00 15.73 -8.22
C GLU A 55 -5.18 16.85 -7.57
N SER A 56 -5.41 17.13 -6.28
CA SER A 56 -4.75 18.22 -5.56
C SER A 56 -3.40 17.84 -4.98
N ASP A 57 -3.29 16.63 -4.43
CA ASP A 57 -2.17 16.29 -3.53
C ASP A 57 -1.39 15.06 -3.96
N LEU A 58 -2.05 14.06 -4.57
CA LEU A 58 -1.41 12.75 -4.81
C LEU A 58 -0.88 12.58 -6.23
N LYS A 59 -1.42 13.30 -7.19
CA LYS A 59 -1.13 13.11 -8.62
C LYS A 59 0.35 13.19 -8.96
N GLU A 60 1.10 14.00 -8.24
CA GLU A 60 2.54 14.15 -8.47
C GLU A 60 3.32 12.86 -8.21
N ASP A 61 2.86 12.00 -7.30
CA ASP A 61 3.50 10.71 -7.02
C ASP A 61 3.47 9.79 -8.24
N TYR A 62 2.49 9.98 -9.13
CA TYR A 62 2.21 9.08 -10.26
C TYR A 62 2.73 9.60 -11.60
N GLN A 63 3.68 10.53 -11.60
CA GLN A 63 4.25 11.05 -12.85
C GLN A 63 4.81 9.91 -13.72
N GLY A 64 4.46 9.95 -15.01
CA GLY A 64 4.83 8.92 -15.98
C GLY A 64 4.00 7.64 -15.91
N LEU A 65 2.92 7.64 -15.10
CA LEU A 65 1.96 6.56 -14.99
C LEU A 65 0.55 7.09 -15.23
N GLU A 66 -0.29 6.28 -15.86
CA GLU A 66 -1.74 6.54 -15.93
C GLU A 66 -2.43 5.76 -14.82
N VAL A 67 -3.07 6.48 -13.90
CA VAL A 67 -3.72 5.87 -12.74
C VAL A 67 -5.12 5.41 -13.12
N MET A 68 -5.33 4.10 -13.15
CA MET A 68 -6.64 3.50 -13.42
C MET A 68 -7.58 3.64 -12.23
N PHE A 69 -7.09 3.34 -11.03
CA PHE A 69 -7.79 3.54 -9.76
C PHE A 69 -6.81 3.46 -8.58
N LEU A 70 -7.20 4.05 -7.47
CA LEU A 70 -6.52 3.94 -6.19
C LEU A 70 -7.46 3.32 -5.17
N HIS A 71 -6.91 2.50 -4.27
CA HIS A 71 -7.68 1.94 -3.18
C HIS A 71 -6.80 1.61 -1.98
N VAL A 72 -7.38 1.64 -0.80
CA VAL A 72 -6.86 1.02 0.40
C VAL A 72 -7.76 -0.13 0.80
N HIS A 73 -7.18 -1.18 1.35
CA HIS A 73 -7.90 -2.30 1.91
C HIS A 73 -7.98 -2.17 3.44
N GLN A 74 -8.73 -3.03 4.07
CA GLN A 74 -8.74 -3.12 5.53
C GLN A 74 -7.36 -3.42 6.09
N GLY A 75 -7.15 -3.03 7.36
CA GLY A 75 -5.90 -3.28 8.06
C GLY A 75 -5.46 -4.75 8.00
N GLN A 76 -4.17 -4.95 7.97
CA GLN A 76 -3.59 -6.28 7.92
C GLN A 76 -3.69 -6.96 9.28
N ALA A 77 -3.79 -8.28 9.27
CA ALA A 77 -3.81 -9.10 10.46
C ALA A 77 -2.64 -10.10 10.44
N ILE A 78 -2.12 -10.39 11.63
CA ILE A 78 -1.12 -11.43 11.79
C ILE A 78 -1.82 -12.79 11.70
N GLN A 79 -1.39 -13.59 10.74
CA GLN A 79 -1.88 -14.96 10.57
C GLN A 79 -0.79 -15.94 10.97
N SER A 80 -1.12 -16.90 11.83
CA SER A 80 -0.20 -17.92 12.31
C SER A 80 -0.82 -19.30 12.23
N LYS A 81 0.01 -20.32 11.99
CA LYS A 81 -0.40 -21.73 11.98
C LYS A 81 0.10 -22.41 13.24
N GLY A 82 -0.82 -22.99 14.01
CA GLY A 82 -0.49 -23.82 15.16
C GLY A 82 -0.23 -23.08 16.47
N TYR A 83 -0.31 -21.75 16.51
CA TYR A 83 -0.23 -20.95 17.73
C TYR A 83 -1.00 -19.64 17.58
N ALA A 84 -1.46 -19.08 18.68
CA ALA A 84 -2.13 -17.79 18.69
C ALA A 84 -1.17 -16.67 19.09
N VAL A 85 -1.15 -15.58 18.32
CA VAL A 85 -0.42 -14.36 18.67
C VAL A 85 -1.39 -13.44 19.39
N ARG A 86 -1.17 -13.23 20.68
CA ARG A 86 -2.02 -12.38 21.53
C ARG A 86 -1.32 -11.13 22.05
N LYS A 87 0.00 -11.16 22.08
CA LYS A 87 0.86 -10.08 22.54
C LYS A 87 2.16 -10.05 21.73
N PRO A 88 2.86 -8.91 21.65
CA PRO A 88 4.07 -8.78 20.85
C PRO A 88 5.17 -9.81 21.18
N THR A 89 5.27 -10.19 22.45
CA THR A 89 6.28 -11.18 22.88
C THR A 89 6.08 -12.58 22.26
N ASP A 90 4.86 -12.89 21.80
CA ASP A 90 4.58 -14.19 21.15
C ASP A 90 5.23 -14.29 19.78
N LEU A 91 5.72 -13.17 19.24
CA LEU A 91 6.44 -13.10 17.96
C LEU A 91 7.95 -13.30 18.12
N LEU A 92 8.49 -13.31 19.34
CA LEU A 92 9.92 -13.47 19.57
C LEU A 92 10.42 -14.79 18.99
N GLY A 93 11.48 -14.71 18.18
CA GLY A 93 12.08 -15.87 17.52
C GLY A 93 11.25 -16.46 16.36
N LYS A 94 10.14 -15.84 16.00
CA LYS A 94 9.32 -16.27 14.85
C LYS A 94 9.77 -15.56 13.56
N LYS A 95 9.70 -16.30 12.46
CA LYS A 95 9.89 -15.73 11.13
C LYS A 95 8.52 -15.29 10.60
N ALA A 96 8.40 -14.02 10.24
CA ALA A 96 7.20 -13.47 9.61
C ALA A 96 7.46 -13.19 8.14
N ARG A 97 6.47 -13.47 7.30
CA ARG A 97 6.43 -12.98 5.92
C ARG A 97 5.66 -11.67 5.92
N VAL A 98 6.26 -10.63 5.38
CA VAL A 98 5.64 -9.32 5.17
C VAL A 98 5.57 -9.01 3.67
N PRO A 99 4.61 -8.21 3.23
CA PRO A 99 4.60 -7.69 1.86
C PRO A 99 5.87 -6.86 1.60
N SER A 100 6.43 -6.95 0.42
CA SER A 100 7.63 -6.21 0.00
C SER A 100 7.57 -5.89 -1.50
#